data_a77b113e20065a697674cd12a03744fa
#
_entry.id   a77b113e20065a697674cd12a03744fa
#
_cell.length_a   1.000
_cell.length_b   1.000
_cell.length_c   1.000
_cell.angle_alpha   90.00
_cell.angle_beta   90.00
_cell.angle_gamma   90.00
#
_symmetry.space_group_name_H-M   'P 1'
#
loop_
_entity.id
_entity.type
_entity.pdbx_description
1 polymer ?
#
loop_
_entity_poly.entity_id
_entity_poly.type
_entity_poly.pdbx_seq_one_letter_code
_entity_poly.pdbx_strand_id
1 'polypeptide(L)'
;MRRFKQATAVALSAAMVMTSVFTTNVSAGAKTKKAVKSVKVTNVKGNKLTLIEKKSFTLKTKVTVTGKASKKITFKTSNKKAATVSSNGVIKAVKAGKAKISVISKFDKKKKAVVNVTVKKATVKPTPASDTTDKFYACSNKYTEDDVVFKDDFNGKKLDRTKWNVETHEPGWVNNELQKYVDSEKNIYVKDGNLVIQALKDKNGNYTSGRVNTQNKVDYKYGRFEARLKMPKGQGFLPAFWMMPTNESLYGQWPKCGEIDIAEVLGNDTKTAYSTLHFGEPHKELQDKITLDKGDFYSQYHTYTCEWEPGKISFYVDGVFVHEENNWYSKKDGFDELTYPAPFDQPFYVILNLAVGGNWPGNPDKTTTFDEKARMVVNYV
;
A
#
# COMPACT_ATOMS: atom_id res chain seq x y z
N MET A 1 -63.75 14.66 -7.58
CA MET A 1 -64.97 14.55 -6.72
C MET A 1 -64.63 13.94 -5.39
N ARG A 2 -65.11 14.58 -4.42
CA ARG A 2 -65.37 14.44 -2.99
C ARG A 2 -64.22 14.79 -2.03
N ARG A 3 -64.42 16.00 -1.53
CA ARG A 3 -63.98 16.58 -0.27
C ARG A 3 -64.65 15.84 0.91
N PHE A 4 -64.02 15.81 2.08
CA PHE A 4 -64.61 16.01 3.40
C PHE A 4 -63.55 16.59 4.33
N LYS A 5 -63.79 17.56 4.89
CA LYS A 5 -63.92 18.62 5.86
C LYS A 5 -63.93 18.06 7.32
N GLN A 6 -63.06 18.65 8.11
CA GLN A 6 -63.23 19.33 9.41
C GLN A 6 -63.98 18.66 10.58
N ALA A 7 -63.34 18.69 11.73
CA ALA A 7 -64.01 19.30 12.89
C ALA A 7 -62.96 19.68 14.01
N THR A 8 -63.03 20.94 14.37
CA THR A 8 -62.43 21.65 15.49
C THR A 8 -63.18 21.31 16.78
N ALA A 9 -62.48 21.19 17.93
CA ALA A 9 -63.09 21.36 19.23
C ALA A 9 -62.16 22.23 20.13
N VAL A 10 -62.70 23.42 20.45
CA VAL A 10 -62.18 24.37 21.42
C VAL A 10 -62.79 24.02 22.78
N ALA A 11 -62.04 23.93 23.81
CA ALA A 11 -62.52 23.99 25.19
C ALA A 11 -61.67 24.97 25.98
N LEU A 12 -62.33 26.07 26.37
CA LEU A 12 -61.86 27.11 27.30
C LEU A 12 -62.17 26.66 28.73
N SER A 13 -61.21 26.77 29.66
CA SER A 13 -61.56 26.98 31.06
C SER A 13 -60.42 27.64 31.85
N ALA A 14 -60.78 28.80 32.26
CA ALA A 14 -60.49 29.67 33.40
C ALA A 14 -59.17 29.56 34.20
N ALA A 15 -58.62 30.73 34.36
CA ALA A 15 -57.46 31.13 35.13
C ALA A 15 -57.67 30.92 36.69
N MET A 16 -56.56 30.50 37.32
CA MET A 16 -56.31 30.78 38.72
C MET A 16 -54.83 31.18 38.87
N VAL A 17 -54.64 32.47 39.14
CA VAL A 17 -53.33 33.07 39.40
C VAL A 17 -52.93 32.67 40.84
N MET A 18 -51.91 31.82 40.95
CA MET A 18 -51.14 31.69 42.19
C MET A 18 -49.72 32.18 41.91
N THR A 19 -49.42 33.34 42.49
CA THR A 19 -48.03 33.87 42.53
C THR A 19 -47.23 33.06 43.54
N SER A 20 -46.48 32.07 43.00
CA SER A 20 -45.43 31.44 43.78
C SER A 20 -44.11 32.12 43.42
N VAL A 21 -43.51 32.76 44.40
CA VAL A 21 -42.14 33.31 44.32
C VAL A 21 -41.16 32.12 44.15
N PHE A 22 -40.73 31.82 42.92
CA PHE A 22 -39.63 30.93 42.73
C PHE A 22 -38.34 31.70 42.98
N THR A 23 -37.74 31.47 44.15
CA THR A 23 -36.32 31.75 44.34
C THR A 23 -35.52 30.82 43.42
N THR A 24 -35.05 31.35 42.32
CA THR A 24 -34.08 30.66 41.47
C THR A 24 -32.77 30.54 42.22
N ASN A 25 -32.57 29.40 42.85
CA ASN A 25 -31.23 29.00 43.24
C ASN A 25 -30.45 28.76 41.96
N VAL A 26 -29.72 29.78 41.49
CA VAL A 26 -28.67 29.62 40.47
C VAL A 26 -27.58 28.79 41.12
N SER A 27 -27.70 27.47 40.94
CA SER A 27 -26.58 26.55 41.23
C SER A 27 -25.42 26.99 40.37
N ALA A 28 -24.44 27.62 40.98
CA ALA A 28 -23.16 27.93 40.31
C ALA A 28 -22.58 26.62 39.84
N GLY A 29 -22.67 26.36 38.51
CA GLY A 29 -22.18 25.15 37.89
C GLY A 29 -20.74 24.90 38.31
N ALA A 30 -20.52 23.83 39.05
CA ALA A 30 -19.21 23.45 39.56
C ALA A 30 -18.25 23.35 38.36
N LYS A 31 -17.28 24.25 38.26
CA LYS A 31 -16.25 24.24 37.18
C LYS A 31 -15.56 22.89 37.21
N THR A 32 -15.81 22.08 36.19
CA THR A 32 -15.18 20.74 36.07
C THR A 32 -13.66 20.89 36.14
N LYS A 33 -13.04 20.27 37.13
CA LYS A 33 -11.59 20.33 37.37
C LYS A 33 -10.83 19.85 36.10
N LYS A 34 -9.91 20.68 35.63
CA LYS A 34 -9.05 20.33 34.47
C LYS A 34 -8.15 19.17 34.86
N ALA A 35 -8.23 18.03 34.14
CA ALA A 35 -7.36 16.88 34.36
C ALA A 35 -7.18 16.06 33.11
N VAL A 36 -6.04 15.38 33.00
CA VAL A 36 -5.82 14.34 32.00
C VAL A 36 -6.16 12.99 32.62
N LYS A 37 -7.18 12.33 32.10
CA LYS A 37 -7.60 11.00 32.56
C LYS A 37 -6.63 9.92 32.10
N SER A 38 -6.29 9.90 30.80
CA SER A 38 -5.39 8.90 30.24
C SER A 38 -4.65 9.39 29.00
N VAL A 39 -3.49 8.77 28.75
CA VAL A 39 -2.76 8.79 27.47
C VAL A 39 -2.67 7.34 27.01
N LYS A 40 -3.10 7.06 25.78
CA LYS A 40 -3.06 5.71 25.18
C LYS A 40 -2.42 5.77 23.79
N VAL A 41 -1.70 4.73 23.43
CA VAL A 41 -1.32 4.43 22.05
C VAL A 41 -2.35 3.45 21.52
N THR A 42 -2.92 3.71 20.35
CA THR A 42 -4.09 2.98 19.85
C THR A 42 -3.77 1.98 18.75
N ASN A 43 -2.61 2.10 18.10
CA ASN A 43 -2.19 1.26 16.98
C ASN A 43 -1.03 0.30 17.32
N VAL A 44 -0.77 0.04 18.61
CA VAL A 44 0.22 -0.94 19.05
C VAL A 44 -0.43 -1.93 20.01
N LYS A 45 -0.55 -3.18 19.60
CA LYS A 45 -1.16 -4.26 20.43
C LYS A 45 -0.22 -4.65 21.57
N GLY A 46 -0.76 -4.73 22.79
CA GLY A 46 0.02 -5.17 23.98
C GLY A 46 1.22 -4.28 24.34
N ASN A 47 1.28 -3.04 23.83
CA ASN A 47 2.42 -2.13 24.03
C ASN A 47 3.79 -2.69 23.58
N LYS A 48 3.81 -3.64 22.66
CA LYS A 48 5.02 -4.23 22.07
C LYS A 48 5.04 -3.94 20.57
N LEU A 49 6.14 -3.38 20.08
CA LEU A 49 6.39 -3.07 18.68
C LEU A 49 7.72 -3.67 18.27
N THR A 50 7.72 -4.46 17.21
CA THR A 50 8.97 -4.94 16.59
C THR A 50 9.17 -4.21 15.29
N LEU A 51 10.34 -3.64 15.10
CA LEU A 51 10.76 -2.98 13.86
C LEU A 51 12.07 -3.61 13.38
N ILE A 52 12.28 -3.56 12.08
CA ILE A 52 13.57 -3.86 11.46
C ILE A 52 14.42 -2.60 11.41
N GLU A 53 15.74 -2.71 11.45
CA GLU A 53 16.66 -1.57 11.29
C GLU A 53 16.28 -0.74 10.06
N LYS A 54 16.43 0.60 10.18
CA LYS A 54 16.07 1.61 9.17
C LYS A 54 14.58 1.82 8.92
N LYS A 55 13.68 0.97 9.44
CA LYS A 55 12.22 1.15 9.28
C LYS A 55 11.65 2.15 10.26
N SER A 56 10.51 2.74 9.89
CA SER A 56 9.79 3.74 10.69
C SER A 56 8.38 3.26 11.02
N PHE A 57 7.81 3.79 12.09
CA PHE A 57 6.45 3.50 12.53
C PHE A 57 5.83 4.73 13.21
N THR A 58 4.65 5.15 12.78
CA THR A 58 3.95 6.31 13.37
C THR A 58 2.99 5.86 14.46
N LEU A 59 3.17 6.38 15.68
CA LEU A 59 2.27 6.12 16.79
C LEU A 59 0.97 6.91 16.65
N LYS A 60 -0.18 6.24 16.71
CA LYS A 60 -1.50 6.87 16.88
C LYS A 60 -1.81 6.97 18.38
N THR A 61 -2.16 8.19 18.85
CA THR A 61 -2.31 8.45 20.28
C THR A 61 -3.69 9.02 20.59
N LYS A 62 -4.26 8.63 21.77
CA LYS A 62 -5.51 9.18 22.28
C LYS A 62 -5.30 9.73 23.70
N VAL A 63 -5.62 11.02 23.91
CA VAL A 63 -5.57 11.67 25.22
C VAL A 63 -6.99 12.00 25.67
N THR A 64 -7.39 11.44 26.81
CA THR A 64 -8.70 11.69 27.42
C THR A 64 -8.57 12.70 28.55
N VAL A 65 -9.37 13.74 28.52
CA VAL A 65 -9.30 14.88 29.46
C VAL A 65 -10.65 15.22 30.03
N THR A 66 -10.66 16.00 31.17
CA THR A 66 -11.83 16.68 31.74
C THR A 66 -11.54 18.17 31.89
N GLY A 67 -12.58 19.00 31.96
CA GLY A 67 -12.47 20.42 32.24
C GLY A 67 -11.59 21.23 31.33
N LYS A 68 -11.58 20.96 29.99
CA LYS A 68 -10.75 21.66 29.00
C LYS A 68 -9.23 21.59 29.30
N ALA A 69 -8.74 20.50 29.89
CA ALA A 69 -7.30 20.29 30.03
C ALA A 69 -6.61 20.10 28.66
N SER A 70 -5.32 20.50 28.57
CA SER A 70 -4.56 20.37 27.32
C SER A 70 -4.30 18.91 26.95
N LYS A 71 -4.53 18.56 25.68
CA LYS A 71 -4.22 17.24 25.10
C LYS A 71 -2.79 17.15 24.55
N LYS A 72 -1.99 18.22 24.65
CA LYS A 72 -0.62 18.24 24.11
C LYS A 72 0.25 17.16 24.79
N ILE A 73 1.00 16.44 23.96
CA ILE A 73 1.91 15.36 24.37
C ILE A 73 3.35 15.64 23.95
N THR A 74 4.28 14.87 24.48
CA THR A 74 5.67 14.81 24.02
C THR A 74 6.11 13.37 24.00
N PHE A 75 7.07 13.06 23.13
CA PHE A 75 7.65 11.74 22.96
C PHE A 75 9.08 11.70 23.47
N LYS A 76 9.48 10.57 24.08
CA LYS A 76 10.86 10.32 24.51
C LYS A 76 11.23 8.87 24.24
N THR A 77 12.47 8.65 23.84
CA THR A 77 13.07 7.31 23.75
C THR A 77 14.03 7.07 24.89
N SER A 78 14.09 5.85 25.39
CA SER A 78 15.09 5.41 26.38
C SER A 78 16.43 5.06 25.77
N ASN A 79 16.49 4.83 24.44
CA ASN A 79 17.69 4.39 23.75
C ASN A 79 17.69 4.87 22.30
N LYS A 80 18.35 6.01 22.07
CA LYS A 80 18.47 6.60 20.71
C LYS A 80 19.33 5.76 19.76
N LYS A 81 20.22 4.91 20.30
CA LYS A 81 21.03 4.00 19.46
C LYS A 81 20.19 2.88 18.86
N ALA A 82 19.11 2.44 19.53
CA ALA A 82 18.19 1.44 19.01
C ALA A 82 17.05 2.07 18.22
N ALA A 83 16.36 3.08 18.78
CA ALA A 83 15.24 3.74 18.11
C ALA A 83 15.15 5.21 18.52
N THR A 84 14.86 6.10 17.57
CA THR A 84 14.51 7.51 17.80
C THR A 84 12.99 7.70 17.70
N VAL A 85 12.50 8.84 18.17
CA VAL A 85 11.10 9.23 18.00
C VAL A 85 11.02 10.74 17.75
N SER A 86 10.27 11.16 16.73
CA SER A 86 10.05 12.56 16.38
C SER A 86 8.99 13.21 17.28
N SER A 87 8.85 14.54 17.17
CA SER A 87 7.80 15.32 17.85
C SER A 87 6.39 14.91 17.41
N ASN A 88 6.25 14.34 16.19
CA ASN A 88 4.98 13.88 15.61
C ASN A 88 4.69 12.39 15.91
N GLY A 89 5.56 11.73 16.70
CA GLY A 89 5.34 10.34 17.08
C GLY A 89 5.86 9.30 16.09
N VAL A 90 6.68 9.71 15.10
CA VAL A 90 7.32 8.77 14.18
C VAL A 90 8.52 8.14 14.89
N ILE A 91 8.49 6.83 15.08
CA ILE A 91 9.60 6.01 15.57
C ILE A 91 10.45 5.61 14.36
N LYS A 92 11.77 5.85 14.42
CA LYS A 92 12.73 5.36 13.44
C LYS A 92 13.64 4.33 14.10
N ALA A 93 13.63 3.09 13.58
CA ALA A 93 14.54 2.03 14.00
C ALA A 93 15.97 2.33 13.49
N VAL A 94 16.93 2.43 14.39
CA VAL A 94 18.31 2.85 14.06
C VAL A 94 19.24 1.64 13.96
N LYS A 95 19.28 0.81 15.01
CA LYS A 95 20.14 -0.38 15.10
C LYS A 95 19.49 -1.41 16.01
N ALA A 96 19.76 -2.69 15.75
CA ALA A 96 19.24 -3.80 16.54
C ALA A 96 19.42 -3.55 18.04
N GLY A 97 18.36 -3.76 18.81
CA GLY A 97 18.32 -3.48 20.23
C GLY A 97 16.92 -3.20 20.75
N LYS A 98 16.83 -2.79 22.00
CA LYS A 98 15.56 -2.47 22.66
C LYS A 98 15.51 -1.00 23.07
N ALA A 99 14.34 -0.40 22.93
CA ALA A 99 14.05 0.96 23.40
C ALA A 99 12.62 1.00 23.99
N LYS A 100 12.40 1.91 24.95
CA LYS A 100 11.06 2.27 25.42
C LYS A 100 10.70 3.64 24.87
N ILE A 101 9.62 3.74 24.13
CA ILE A 101 9.08 5.01 23.65
C ILE A 101 7.98 5.43 24.60
N SER A 102 8.16 6.57 25.25
CA SER A 102 7.20 7.14 26.19
C SER A 102 6.43 8.29 25.53
N VAL A 103 5.10 8.20 25.56
CA VAL A 103 4.16 9.25 25.15
C VAL A 103 3.64 9.91 26.40
N ILE A 104 4.02 11.16 26.65
CA ILE A 104 3.86 11.83 27.95
C ILE A 104 2.96 13.06 27.78
N SER A 105 1.93 13.21 28.61
CA SER A 105 1.12 14.42 28.64
C SER A 105 1.99 15.63 29.08
N LYS A 106 1.88 16.76 28.34
CA LYS A 106 2.49 18.02 28.76
C LYS A 106 1.78 18.66 29.96
N PHE A 107 0.46 18.38 30.12
CA PHE A 107 -0.35 18.90 31.21
C PHE A 107 -0.12 18.16 32.54
N ASP A 108 -0.04 16.83 32.47
CA ASP A 108 0.23 15.97 33.64
C ASP A 108 1.27 14.91 33.27
N LYS A 109 2.51 15.13 33.66
CA LYS A 109 3.65 14.25 33.34
C LYS A 109 3.55 12.85 33.93
N LYS A 110 2.67 12.64 34.95
CA LYS A 110 2.39 11.31 35.53
C LYS A 110 1.54 10.48 34.56
N LYS A 111 0.77 11.11 33.66
CA LYS A 111 -0.06 10.44 32.63
C LYS A 111 0.76 10.20 31.38
N LYS A 112 1.12 8.94 31.16
CA LYS A 112 1.96 8.48 30.04
C LYS A 112 1.54 7.12 29.55
N ALA A 113 1.82 6.83 28.29
CA ALA A 113 1.84 5.48 27.71
C ALA A 113 3.28 5.11 27.34
N VAL A 114 3.61 3.83 27.36
CA VAL A 114 4.94 3.33 27.00
C VAL A 114 4.79 2.20 25.99
N VAL A 115 5.54 2.29 24.90
CA VAL A 115 5.67 1.24 23.89
C VAL A 115 7.08 0.64 24.01
N ASN A 116 7.16 -0.68 24.16
CA ASN A 116 8.41 -1.41 24.15
C ASN A 116 8.76 -1.75 22.70
N VAL A 117 9.77 -1.11 22.16
CA VAL A 117 10.26 -1.30 20.80
C VAL A 117 11.43 -2.27 20.81
N THR A 118 11.34 -3.30 20.01
CA THR A 118 12.45 -4.21 19.69
C THR A 118 12.85 -3.97 18.26
N VAL A 119 14.06 -3.50 18.05
CA VAL A 119 14.65 -3.39 16.72
C VAL A 119 15.45 -4.65 16.45
N LYS A 120 15.09 -5.35 15.36
CA LYS A 120 15.83 -6.49 14.85
C LYS A 120 16.76 -6.04 13.73
N LYS A 121 17.90 -6.69 13.59
CA LYS A 121 18.76 -6.52 12.40
C LYS A 121 17.96 -6.98 11.18
N ALA A 122 18.08 -6.28 10.07
CA ALA A 122 17.58 -6.79 8.81
C ALA A 122 18.38 -8.08 8.49
N THR A 123 17.85 -9.22 8.89
CA THR A 123 18.36 -10.51 8.43
C THR A 123 17.63 -10.84 7.16
N VAL A 124 18.03 -10.21 6.07
CA VAL A 124 17.58 -10.64 4.75
C VAL A 124 18.40 -11.87 4.41
N LYS A 125 17.81 -13.03 4.60
CA LYS A 125 18.16 -14.24 3.90
C LYS A 125 16.91 -14.67 3.17
N PRO A 126 16.59 -14.06 2.00
CA PRO A 126 15.61 -14.67 1.13
C PRO A 126 16.17 -16.05 0.80
N THR A 127 15.51 -17.08 1.28
CA THR A 127 15.74 -18.42 0.74
C THR A 127 15.04 -18.39 -0.61
N PRO A 128 15.76 -18.64 -1.72
CA PRO A 128 15.11 -18.75 -3.02
C PRO A 128 13.92 -19.69 -2.85
N ALA A 129 12.76 -19.30 -3.40
CA ALA A 129 11.60 -20.15 -3.40
C ALA A 129 12.02 -21.51 -3.98
N SER A 130 11.95 -22.57 -3.18
CA SER A 130 12.27 -23.90 -3.66
C SER A 130 11.40 -24.18 -4.88
N ASP A 131 11.93 -24.83 -5.88
CA ASP A 131 11.28 -25.16 -7.17
C ASP A 131 10.01 -26.04 -7.02
N THR A 132 9.46 -26.14 -5.84
CA THR A 132 8.22 -26.85 -5.53
C THR A 132 7.04 -25.94 -5.76
N THR A 133 6.30 -26.24 -6.78
CA THR A 133 5.30 -25.47 -7.51
C THR A 133 4.03 -25.05 -6.72
N ASP A 134 3.86 -25.35 -5.46
CA ASP A 134 2.55 -25.19 -4.80
C ASP A 134 2.59 -24.65 -3.36
N LYS A 135 3.58 -23.85 -2.99
CA LYS A 135 3.58 -23.26 -1.64
C LYS A 135 3.06 -21.82 -1.67
N PHE A 136 1.88 -21.66 -1.11
CA PHE A 136 1.34 -20.38 -0.69
C PHE A 136 2.22 -19.81 0.46
N TYR A 137 2.90 -18.69 0.23
CA TYR A 137 3.72 -18.05 1.25
C TYR A 137 2.85 -17.19 2.16
N ALA A 138 2.66 -17.64 3.39
CA ALA A 138 1.92 -16.90 4.40
C ALA A 138 2.79 -15.77 4.97
N CYS A 139 2.75 -14.59 4.36
CA CYS A 139 3.56 -13.42 4.75
C CYS A 139 3.19 -12.94 6.16
N SER A 140 1.89 -12.76 6.43
CA SER A 140 1.39 -12.29 7.73
C SER A 140 0.73 -13.39 8.58
N ASN A 141 0.61 -14.63 8.11
CA ASN A 141 -0.25 -15.68 8.66
C ASN A 141 -1.74 -15.30 8.73
N LYS A 142 -2.17 -14.33 7.93
CA LYS A 142 -3.55 -13.83 7.92
C LYS A 142 -4.41 -14.50 6.86
N TYR A 143 -3.80 -14.83 5.72
CA TYR A 143 -4.45 -15.46 4.57
C TYR A 143 -3.97 -16.89 4.39
N THR A 144 -4.86 -17.77 3.98
CA THR A 144 -4.64 -19.19 3.71
C THR A 144 -5.04 -19.52 2.28
N GLU A 145 -4.80 -20.73 1.82
CA GLU A 145 -5.26 -21.18 0.49
C GLU A 145 -6.78 -21.14 0.36
N ASP A 146 -7.52 -21.29 1.44
CA ASP A 146 -8.99 -21.22 1.46
C ASP A 146 -9.52 -19.79 1.20
N ASP A 147 -8.66 -18.77 1.37
CA ASP A 147 -9.00 -17.37 1.13
C ASP A 147 -8.76 -16.95 -0.34
N VAL A 148 -8.26 -17.86 -1.20
CA VAL A 148 -7.96 -17.56 -2.61
C VAL A 148 -9.24 -17.41 -3.41
N VAL A 149 -9.48 -16.20 -3.92
CA VAL A 149 -10.65 -15.86 -4.74
C VAL A 149 -10.34 -15.77 -6.24
N PHE A 150 -9.07 -15.67 -6.58
CA PHE A 150 -8.57 -15.68 -7.96
C PHE A 150 -7.20 -16.36 -8.00
N LYS A 151 -6.99 -17.16 -9.02
CA LYS A 151 -5.68 -17.74 -9.36
C LYS A 151 -5.58 -17.93 -10.87
N ASP A 152 -4.41 -17.64 -11.41
CA ASP A 152 -3.99 -18.09 -12.72
C ASP A 152 -2.58 -18.67 -12.63
N ASP A 153 -2.45 -19.95 -12.83
CA ASP A 153 -1.20 -20.72 -12.85
C ASP A 153 -0.73 -21.05 -14.27
N PHE A 154 -1.33 -20.39 -15.27
CA PHE A 154 -0.97 -20.43 -16.68
C PHE A 154 -0.80 -21.84 -17.27
N ASN A 155 -1.59 -22.79 -16.79
CA ASN A 155 -1.57 -24.19 -17.24
C ASN A 155 -2.20 -24.40 -18.65
N GLY A 156 -2.73 -23.35 -19.25
CA GLY A 156 -3.30 -23.36 -20.59
C GLY A 156 -2.24 -23.44 -21.69
N LYS A 157 -2.71 -23.48 -22.95
CA LYS A 157 -1.82 -23.36 -24.12
C LYS A 157 -1.61 -21.93 -24.58
N LYS A 158 -2.47 -21.00 -24.14
CA LYS A 158 -2.47 -19.58 -24.48
C LYS A 158 -2.95 -18.79 -23.27
N LEU A 159 -2.70 -17.48 -23.28
CA LEU A 159 -3.23 -16.55 -22.28
C LEU A 159 -4.75 -16.62 -22.23
N ASP A 160 -5.33 -16.80 -21.04
CA ASP A 160 -6.76 -16.81 -20.83
C ASP A 160 -7.32 -15.38 -20.95
N ARG A 161 -7.92 -15.10 -22.09
CA ARG A 161 -8.50 -13.79 -22.40
C ARG A 161 -9.78 -13.49 -21.60
N THR A 162 -10.31 -14.44 -20.86
CA THR A 162 -11.41 -14.18 -19.93
C THR A 162 -10.91 -13.55 -18.63
N LYS A 163 -9.64 -13.79 -18.28
CA LYS A 163 -8.96 -13.25 -17.11
C LYS A 163 -8.10 -12.03 -17.43
N TRP A 164 -7.47 -12.00 -18.62
CA TRP A 164 -6.47 -11.02 -19.01
C TRP A 164 -6.85 -10.25 -20.29
N ASN A 165 -6.68 -8.94 -20.23
CA ASN A 165 -6.58 -8.08 -21.41
C ASN A 165 -5.13 -8.02 -21.88
N VAL A 166 -4.92 -7.77 -23.17
CA VAL A 166 -3.63 -7.37 -23.72
C VAL A 166 -3.72 -5.92 -24.16
N GLU A 167 -2.82 -5.10 -23.70
CA GLU A 167 -2.75 -3.70 -24.08
C GLU A 167 -1.80 -3.49 -25.26
N THR A 168 -2.17 -2.53 -26.11
CA THR A 168 -1.33 -2.09 -27.23
C THR A 168 -1.10 -0.59 -27.14
N HIS A 169 0.18 -0.19 -27.15
CA HIS A 169 0.59 1.21 -27.05
C HIS A 169 1.79 1.47 -27.94
N GLU A 170 1.82 2.64 -28.54
CA GLU A 170 2.95 3.08 -29.37
C GLU A 170 4.18 3.43 -28.50
N PRO A 171 5.40 3.42 -29.07
CA PRO A 171 6.61 3.86 -28.36
C PRO A 171 6.45 5.29 -27.85
N GLY A 172 6.98 5.57 -26.65
CA GLY A 172 6.92 6.88 -26.03
C GLY A 172 5.57 7.22 -25.39
N TRP A 173 4.67 6.25 -25.25
CA TRP A 173 3.37 6.45 -24.59
C TRP A 173 3.52 6.98 -23.16
N VAL A 174 4.40 6.37 -22.36
CA VAL A 174 4.74 6.85 -21.00
C VAL A 174 6.26 6.78 -20.82
N ASN A 175 6.82 7.57 -19.89
CA ASN A 175 8.19 7.51 -19.39
C ASN A 175 9.31 7.50 -20.47
N ASN A 176 9.02 7.94 -21.71
CA ASN A 176 9.93 7.83 -22.87
C ASN A 176 10.38 6.38 -23.16
N GLU A 177 9.52 5.42 -22.89
CA GLU A 177 9.77 4.00 -23.18
C GLU A 177 9.84 3.74 -24.68
N LEU A 178 10.69 2.80 -25.08
CA LEU A 178 11.04 2.58 -26.50
C LEU A 178 10.22 1.48 -27.17
N GLN A 179 9.60 0.59 -26.40
CA GLN A 179 8.83 -0.52 -26.96
C GLN A 179 7.45 -0.07 -27.45
N LYS A 180 6.99 -0.71 -28.49
CA LYS A 180 5.58 -0.85 -28.80
C LYS A 180 5.04 -2.03 -27.98
N TYR A 181 3.98 -1.84 -27.19
CA TYR A 181 3.23 -2.94 -26.64
C TYR A 181 2.30 -3.51 -27.70
N VAL A 182 2.35 -4.81 -27.88
CA VAL A 182 1.67 -5.48 -29.00
C VAL A 182 0.90 -6.72 -28.54
N ASP A 183 -0.22 -7.00 -29.18
CA ASP A 183 -0.94 -8.27 -29.06
C ASP A 183 -0.33 -9.31 -30.02
N SER A 184 0.73 -9.95 -29.57
CA SER A 184 1.49 -10.89 -30.39
C SER A 184 1.94 -12.09 -29.57
N GLU A 185 1.71 -13.30 -30.08
CA GLU A 185 2.23 -14.55 -29.47
C GLU A 185 3.77 -14.64 -29.45
N LYS A 186 4.48 -13.74 -30.12
CA LYS A 186 5.94 -13.62 -29.99
C LYS A 186 6.35 -12.89 -28.71
N ASN A 187 5.48 -12.00 -28.21
CA ASN A 187 5.74 -11.16 -27.04
C ASN A 187 5.00 -11.64 -25.81
N ILE A 188 3.82 -12.25 -25.96
CA ILE A 188 2.96 -12.71 -24.87
C ILE A 188 2.51 -14.13 -25.19
N TYR A 189 3.01 -15.10 -24.45
CA TYR A 189 2.67 -16.50 -24.68
C TYR A 189 2.73 -17.32 -23.40
N VAL A 190 2.01 -18.45 -23.39
CA VAL A 190 2.06 -19.44 -22.32
C VAL A 190 2.96 -20.59 -22.74
N LYS A 191 3.92 -20.93 -21.90
CA LYS A 191 4.85 -22.04 -22.14
C LYS A 191 5.26 -22.69 -20.82
N ASP A 192 5.21 -24.02 -20.77
CA ASP A 192 5.64 -24.83 -19.64
C ASP A 192 5.02 -24.39 -18.30
N GLY A 193 3.69 -24.12 -18.30
CA GLY A 193 2.95 -23.67 -17.11
C GLY A 193 3.36 -22.25 -16.65
N ASN A 194 3.76 -21.39 -17.56
CA ASN A 194 4.12 -20.01 -17.24
C ASN A 194 3.62 -19.05 -18.32
N LEU A 195 3.20 -17.85 -17.91
CA LEU A 195 3.10 -16.72 -18.81
C LEU A 195 4.50 -16.16 -19.07
N VAL A 196 4.84 -15.95 -20.32
CA VAL A 196 6.08 -15.28 -20.73
C VAL A 196 5.76 -13.96 -21.41
N ILE A 197 6.34 -12.89 -20.91
CA ILE A 197 6.36 -11.58 -21.55
C ILE A 197 7.77 -11.37 -22.09
N GLN A 198 7.91 -11.31 -23.42
CA GLN A 198 9.18 -11.26 -24.15
C GLN A 198 9.37 -9.88 -24.78
N ALA A 199 10.43 -9.19 -24.43
CA ALA A 199 10.90 -8.05 -25.21
C ALA A 199 11.70 -8.54 -26.43
N LEU A 200 11.45 -7.92 -27.59
CA LEU A 200 12.10 -8.23 -28.86
C LEU A 200 12.64 -6.96 -29.51
N LYS A 201 13.70 -7.11 -30.27
CA LYS A 201 14.25 -6.07 -31.14
C LYS A 201 14.30 -6.59 -32.59
N ASP A 202 13.73 -5.80 -33.51
CA ASP A 202 13.78 -6.15 -34.94
C ASP A 202 15.09 -5.71 -35.60
N LYS A 203 15.27 -6.10 -36.88
CA LYS A 203 16.45 -5.74 -37.68
C LYS A 203 16.59 -4.22 -37.91
N ASN A 204 15.54 -3.47 -37.78
CA ASN A 204 15.50 -2.00 -37.95
C ASN A 204 15.78 -1.25 -36.64
N GLY A 205 15.94 -1.99 -35.51
CA GLY A 205 16.19 -1.41 -34.22
C GLY A 205 14.92 -1.09 -33.40
N ASN A 206 13.72 -1.40 -33.90
CA ASN A 206 12.47 -1.18 -33.18
C ASN A 206 12.28 -2.25 -32.11
N TYR A 207 11.66 -1.84 -30.99
CA TYR A 207 11.37 -2.72 -29.86
C TYR A 207 9.89 -3.05 -29.79
N THR A 208 9.57 -4.30 -29.48
CA THR A 208 8.22 -4.75 -29.12
C THR A 208 8.26 -5.46 -27.79
N SER A 209 7.19 -5.37 -27.01
CA SER A 209 7.04 -6.05 -25.73
C SER A 209 5.56 -6.33 -25.43
N GLY A 210 5.30 -6.88 -24.25
CA GLY A 210 3.97 -7.22 -23.78
C GLY A 210 3.56 -6.46 -22.52
N ARG A 211 2.25 -6.16 -22.47
CA ARG A 211 1.56 -5.66 -21.28
C ARG A 211 0.18 -6.31 -21.19
N VAL A 212 -0.10 -6.92 -20.04
CA VAL A 212 -1.40 -7.57 -19.76
C VAL A 212 -1.97 -7.06 -18.47
N ASN A 213 -3.29 -7.01 -18.39
CA ASN A 213 -3.99 -6.56 -17.17
C ASN A 213 -5.30 -7.30 -16.93
N THR A 214 -5.84 -7.17 -15.72
CA THR A 214 -7.12 -7.77 -15.33
C THR A 214 -8.28 -6.77 -15.28
N GLN A 215 -8.13 -5.55 -15.79
CA GLN A 215 -9.13 -4.47 -15.71
C GLN A 215 -10.52 -4.92 -16.20
N ASN A 216 -11.55 -4.67 -15.41
CA ASN A 216 -12.95 -5.04 -15.66
C ASN A 216 -13.19 -6.55 -15.83
N LYS A 217 -12.23 -7.39 -15.42
CA LYS A 217 -12.34 -8.85 -15.38
C LYS A 217 -12.12 -9.39 -13.98
N VAL A 218 -11.01 -8.98 -13.36
CA VAL A 218 -10.62 -9.35 -12.02
C VAL A 218 -9.98 -8.13 -11.37
N ASP A 219 -10.75 -7.48 -10.53
CA ASP A 219 -10.34 -6.29 -9.78
C ASP A 219 -10.91 -6.35 -8.36
N TYR A 220 -10.06 -6.09 -7.39
CA TYR A 220 -10.40 -6.21 -6.00
C TYR A 220 -9.97 -4.98 -5.19
N LYS A 221 -10.70 -4.74 -4.12
CA LYS A 221 -10.34 -3.77 -3.09
C LYS A 221 -9.96 -4.52 -1.84
N TYR A 222 -8.72 -4.30 -1.39
CA TYR A 222 -8.12 -4.98 -0.24
C TYR A 222 -7.87 -6.48 -0.47
N GLY A 223 -7.03 -7.04 0.35
CA GLY A 223 -6.66 -8.43 0.31
C GLY A 223 -5.16 -8.61 0.06
N ARG A 224 -4.78 -9.83 -0.28
CA ARG A 224 -3.42 -10.19 -0.65
C ARG A 224 -3.33 -10.39 -2.16
N PHE A 225 -2.37 -9.74 -2.77
CA PHE A 225 -2.02 -9.85 -4.18
C PHE A 225 -0.60 -10.42 -4.27
N GLU A 226 -0.45 -11.48 -5.03
CA GLU A 226 0.82 -12.20 -5.08
C GLU A 226 1.09 -12.73 -6.49
N ALA A 227 2.34 -12.60 -6.94
CA ALA A 227 2.83 -13.26 -8.13
C ALA A 227 4.16 -13.96 -7.85
N ARG A 228 4.35 -15.13 -8.44
CA ARG A 228 5.62 -15.84 -8.47
C ARG A 228 6.22 -15.74 -9.87
N LEU A 229 7.35 -15.04 -9.98
CA LEU A 229 7.92 -14.75 -11.29
C LEU A 229 9.45 -14.60 -11.28
N LYS A 230 10.06 -14.67 -12.45
CA LYS A 230 11.45 -14.31 -12.73
C LYS A 230 11.49 -13.03 -13.54
N MET A 231 12.40 -12.13 -13.18
CA MET A 231 12.62 -10.87 -13.87
C MET A 231 13.61 -11.01 -15.03
N PRO A 232 13.52 -10.20 -16.09
CA PRO A 232 14.54 -10.16 -17.14
C PRO A 232 15.87 -9.58 -16.65
N LYS A 233 16.94 -9.78 -17.45
CA LYS A 233 18.27 -9.24 -17.20
C LYS A 233 18.81 -8.52 -18.42
N GLY A 234 19.28 -7.30 -18.25
CA GLY A 234 19.93 -6.48 -19.27
C GLY A 234 19.65 -5.00 -19.09
N GLN A 235 20.58 -4.15 -19.48
CA GLN A 235 20.42 -2.71 -19.45
C GLN A 235 19.16 -2.30 -20.23
N GLY A 236 18.33 -1.43 -19.62
CA GLY A 236 17.15 -0.87 -20.24
C GLY A 236 15.87 -1.70 -20.08
N PHE A 237 15.86 -2.79 -19.34
CA PHE A 237 14.63 -3.51 -19.00
C PHE A 237 14.04 -3.04 -17.67
N LEU A 238 12.72 -2.86 -17.67
CA LEU A 238 11.92 -2.57 -16.48
C LEU A 238 10.66 -3.46 -16.49
N PRO A 239 10.73 -4.68 -15.94
CA PRO A 239 9.56 -5.49 -15.66
C PRO A 239 8.82 -4.95 -14.44
N ALA A 240 7.50 -5.05 -14.45
CA ALA A 240 6.67 -4.65 -13.33
C ALA A 240 5.50 -5.60 -13.09
N PHE A 241 5.22 -5.84 -11.81
CA PHE A 241 4.00 -6.40 -11.27
C PHE A 241 3.37 -5.35 -10.35
N TRP A 242 2.25 -4.79 -10.76
CA TRP A 242 1.69 -3.60 -10.16
C TRP A 242 0.18 -3.49 -10.38
N MET A 243 -0.44 -2.44 -9.86
CA MET A 243 -1.88 -2.27 -9.88
C MET A 243 -2.28 -0.82 -10.10
N MET A 244 -3.35 -0.63 -10.87
CA MET A 244 -4.03 0.64 -11.08
C MET A 244 -5.50 0.54 -10.66
N PRO A 245 -6.13 1.66 -10.27
CA PRO A 245 -7.55 1.66 -9.92
C PRO A 245 -8.41 1.40 -11.15
N THR A 246 -9.46 0.59 -10.99
CA THR A 246 -10.42 0.31 -12.07
C THR A 246 -11.13 1.55 -12.56
N ASN A 247 -11.40 2.49 -11.65
CA ASN A 247 -11.97 3.80 -11.96
C ASN A 247 -10.99 4.94 -11.63
N GLU A 248 -10.09 5.24 -12.55
CA GLU A 248 -9.12 6.34 -12.41
C GLU A 248 -9.78 7.72 -12.26
N SER A 249 -11.02 7.89 -12.73
CA SER A 249 -11.73 9.17 -12.64
C SER A 249 -12.32 9.45 -11.26
N LEU A 250 -12.39 8.44 -10.37
CA LEU A 250 -13.03 8.59 -9.06
C LEU A 250 -12.36 9.69 -8.23
N TYR A 251 -11.04 9.70 -8.18
CA TYR A 251 -10.24 10.67 -7.44
C TYR A 251 -9.46 11.63 -8.34
N GLY A 252 -9.53 11.45 -9.66
CA GLY A 252 -8.83 12.23 -10.67
C GLY A 252 -7.73 11.41 -11.35
N GLN A 253 -7.20 11.96 -12.43
CA GLN A 253 -6.14 11.31 -13.21
C GLN A 253 -4.88 11.08 -12.37
N TRP A 254 -4.06 10.14 -12.83
CA TRP A 254 -2.76 9.88 -12.22
C TRP A 254 -1.99 11.19 -11.95
N PRO A 255 -1.34 11.35 -10.79
CA PRO A 255 -1.16 10.37 -9.71
C PRO A 255 -2.26 10.38 -8.63
N LYS A 256 -3.28 11.23 -8.75
CA LYS A 256 -4.36 11.39 -7.74
C LYS A 256 -5.17 10.11 -7.54
N CYS A 257 -5.34 9.32 -8.59
CA CYS A 257 -6.08 8.05 -8.55
C CYS A 257 -5.38 6.96 -7.74
N GLY A 258 -4.07 7.09 -7.51
CA GLY A 258 -3.24 6.10 -6.82
C GLY A 258 -2.67 5.02 -7.78
N GLU A 259 -1.51 4.48 -7.40
CA GLU A 259 -0.83 3.36 -8.05
C GLU A 259 -0.10 2.54 -7.00
N ILE A 260 -0.11 1.22 -7.12
CA ILE A 260 0.55 0.28 -6.19
C ILE A 260 1.50 -0.60 -6.98
N ASP A 261 2.79 -0.33 -6.88
CA ASP A 261 3.83 -1.13 -7.50
C ASP A 261 4.29 -2.20 -6.52
N ILE A 262 3.90 -3.46 -6.78
CA ILE A 262 4.22 -4.58 -5.91
C ILE A 262 5.67 -4.98 -6.09
N ALA A 263 6.14 -5.00 -7.35
CA ALA A 263 7.53 -5.29 -7.66
C ALA A 263 7.97 -4.66 -8.98
N GLU A 264 9.05 -3.91 -8.93
CA GLU A 264 9.81 -3.43 -10.09
C GLU A 264 11.27 -3.80 -9.93
N VAL A 265 11.92 -4.20 -11.03
CA VAL A 265 13.34 -4.55 -11.02
C VAL A 265 14.01 -3.90 -12.23
N LEU A 266 15.12 -3.21 -11.99
CA LEU A 266 15.95 -2.73 -13.08
C LEU A 266 16.77 -3.89 -13.67
N GLY A 267 16.66 -4.14 -14.96
CA GLY A 267 17.34 -5.27 -15.61
C GLY A 267 18.86 -5.25 -15.50
N ASN A 268 19.47 -4.10 -15.24
CA ASN A 268 20.90 -3.94 -14.97
C ASN A 268 21.26 -4.12 -13.48
N ASP A 269 20.27 -4.13 -12.58
CA ASP A 269 20.44 -4.46 -11.15
C ASP A 269 19.42 -5.53 -10.72
N THR A 270 19.62 -6.74 -11.19
CA THR A 270 18.72 -7.87 -10.90
C THR A 270 18.78 -8.36 -9.45
N LYS A 271 19.51 -7.69 -8.58
CA LYS A 271 19.56 -8.01 -7.14
C LYS A 271 18.63 -7.15 -6.30
N THR A 272 18.12 -6.06 -6.84
CA THR A 272 17.28 -5.11 -6.12
C THR A 272 15.87 -5.10 -6.71
N ALA A 273 14.87 -5.33 -5.85
CA ALA A 273 13.45 -5.15 -6.17
C ALA A 273 12.90 -3.98 -5.37
N TYR A 274 12.10 -3.16 -6.02
CA TYR A 274 11.45 -1.98 -5.48
C TYR A 274 9.96 -2.24 -5.30
N SER A 275 9.35 -1.62 -4.31
CA SER A 275 7.90 -1.54 -4.14
C SER A 275 7.54 -0.09 -3.85
N THR A 276 6.51 0.42 -4.52
CA THR A 276 6.20 1.86 -4.48
C THR A 276 4.70 2.10 -4.36
N LEU A 277 4.31 3.21 -3.74
CA LEU A 277 2.99 3.81 -3.86
C LEU A 277 3.15 5.18 -4.51
N HIS A 278 2.38 5.44 -5.59
CA HIS A 278 2.26 6.77 -6.18
C HIS A 278 0.88 7.34 -5.88
N PHE A 279 0.82 8.62 -5.47
CA PHE A 279 -0.45 9.25 -5.07
C PHE A 279 -0.33 10.77 -5.01
N GLY A 280 -1.48 11.42 -4.82
CA GLY A 280 -1.60 12.81 -4.38
C GLY A 280 -1.42 13.86 -5.47
N GLU A 281 -1.73 15.09 -5.08
CA GLU A 281 -1.47 16.31 -5.83
C GLU A 281 -1.02 17.39 -4.81
N PRO A 282 0.24 17.81 -4.82
CA PRO A 282 1.29 17.41 -5.79
C PRO A 282 1.65 15.92 -5.67
N HIS A 283 2.16 15.34 -6.76
CA HIS A 283 2.61 13.94 -6.81
C HIS A 283 3.60 13.62 -5.70
N LYS A 284 3.37 12.47 -5.08
CA LYS A 284 4.24 11.90 -4.06
C LYS A 284 4.38 10.40 -4.25
N GLU A 285 5.56 9.90 -3.93
CA GLU A 285 5.84 8.47 -3.90
C GLU A 285 6.36 8.05 -2.53
N LEU A 286 6.05 6.81 -2.15
CA LEU A 286 6.61 6.13 -0.99
C LEU A 286 7.21 4.83 -1.48
N GLN A 287 8.53 4.81 -1.63
CA GLN A 287 9.28 3.68 -2.16
C GLN A 287 10.23 3.12 -1.11
N ASP A 288 10.33 1.80 -1.06
CA ASP A 288 11.43 1.09 -0.39
C ASP A 288 11.84 -0.12 -1.25
N LYS A 289 12.90 -0.80 -0.87
CA LYS A 289 13.50 -1.87 -1.67
C LYS A 289 14.09 -2.97 -0.83
N ILE A 290 14.21 -4.13 -1.44
CA ILE A 290 14.98 -5.26 -0.92
C ILE A 290 16.12 -5.58 -1.88
N THR A 291 17.31 -5.82 -1.34
CA THR A 291 18.47 -6.26 -2.12
C THR A 291 18.91 -7.63 -1.64
N LEU A 292 19.07 -8.56 -2.55
CA LEU A 292 19.50 -9.94 -2.27
C LEU A 292 21.01 -9.97 -1.94
N ASP A 293 21.34 -10.60 -0.81
CA ASP A 293 22.75 -10.85 -0.47
C ASP A 293 23.39 -11.86 -1.44
N LYS A 294 22.61 -12.87 -1.88
CA LYS A 294 23.01 -13.93 -2.80
C LYS A 294 21.94 -14.20 -3.84
N GLY A 295 22.34 -14.62 -5.04
CA GLY A 295 21.43 -14.83 -6.16
C GLY A 295 20.98 -13.53 -6.81
N ASP A 296 19.96 -13.62 -7.62
CA ASP A 296 19.31 -12.50 -8.30
C ASP A 296 17.87 -12.86 -8.69
N PHE A 297 17.07 -11.85 -9.01
CA PHE A 297 15.68 -12.00 -9.43
C PHE A 297 15.51 -12.53 -10.88
N TYR A 298 16.59 -12.69 -11.62
CA TYR A 298 16.59 -13.23 -12.97
C TYR A 298 16.70 -14.77 -13.01
N SER A 299 17.62 -15.34 -12.23
CA SER A 299 17.98 -16.76 -12.35
C SER A 299 16.97 -17.69 -11.69
N GLN A 300 16.20 -17.19 -10.72
CA GLN A 300 15.27 -17.99 -9.92
C GLN A 300 13.89 -17.31 -9.82
N TYR A 301 12.86 -18.12 -9.55
CA TYR A 301 11.55 -17.57 -9.21
C TYR A 301 11.56 -17.00 -7.80
N HIS A 302 10.96 -15.83 -7.66
CA HIS A 302 10.70 -15.19 -6.40
C HIS A 302 9.21 -14.87 -6.29
N THR A 303 8.71 -14.83 -5.06
CA THR A 303 7.33 -14.47 -4.76
C THR A 303 7.28 -13.02 -4.33
N TYR A 304 6.46 -12.22 -4.97
CA TYR A 304 6.24 -10.80 -4.65
C TYR A 304 4.80 -10.64 -4.17
N THR A 305 4.65 -10.02 -3.02
CA THR A 305 3.34 -9.96 -2.35
C THR A 305 3.04 -8.57 -1.83
N CYS A 306 1.81 -8.13 -2.04
CA CYS A 306 1.21 -6.97 -1.41
C CYS A 306 0.06 -7.43 -0.51
N GLU A 307 0.07 -7.05 0.77
CA GLU A 307 -1.08 -7.18 1.67
C GLU A 307 -1.68 -5.79 1.90
N TRP A 308 -2.86 -5.57 1.36
CA TRP A 308 -3.55 -4.31 1.36
C TRP A 308 -4.80 -4.35 2.25
N GLU A 309 -4.80 -3.52 3.28
CA GLU A 309 -5.89 -3.34 4.23
C GLU A 309 -6.37 -1.89 4.24
N PRO A 310 -7.57 -1.59 4.76
CA PRO A 310 -8.00 -0.20 4.90
C PRO A 310 -6.97 0.64 5.67
N GLY A 311 -6.33 1.57 4.95
CA GLY A 311 -5.32 2.46 5.51
C GLY A 311 -3.96 1.83 5.81
N LYS A 312 -3.62 0.70 5.15
CA LYS A 312 -2.34 0.04 5.31
C LYS A 312 -2.03 -0.84 4.11
N ILE A 313 -0.82 -0.70 3.58
CA ILE A 313 -0.29 -1.54 2.49
C ILE A 313 1.08 -2.04 2.90
N SER A 314 1.30 -3.36 2.87
CA SER A 314 2.55 -4.01 3.26
C SER A 314 3.08 -4.84 2.11
N PHE A 315 4.40 -4.78 1.89
CA PHE A 315 5.07 -5.47 0.79
C PHE A 315 6.05 -6.52 1.30
N TYR A 316 6.12 -7.63 0.55
CA TYR A 316 6.98 -8.77 0.89
C TYR A 316 7.62 -9.35 -0.37
N VAL A 317 8.83 -9.91 -0.21
CA VAL A 317 9.51 -10.73 -1.22
C VAL A 317 9.91 -12.04 -0.56
N ASP A 318 9.54 -13.18 -1.12
CA ASP A 318 9.74 -14.53 -0.56
C ASP A 318 9.28 -14.65 0.91
N GLY A 319 8.16 -14.03 1.23
CA GLY A 319 7.63 -13.95 2.59
C GLY A 319 8.41 -13.03 3.54
N VAL A 320 9.49 -12.40 3.07
CA VAL A 320 10.29 -11.45 3.85
C VAL A 320 9.68 -10.05 3.73
N PHE A 321 9.35 -9.45 4.87
CA PHE A 321 8.80 -8.10 4.92
C PHE A 321 9.79 -7.06 4.37
N VAL A 322 9.34 -6.28 3.40
CA VAL A 322 10.10 -5.17 2.80
C VAL A 322 9.77 -3.87 3.50
N HIS A 323 8.52 -3.40 3.36
CA HIS A 323 8.04 -2.20 4.05
C HIS A 323 6.52 -2.19 4.19
N GLU A 324 6.02 -1.23 4.96
CA GLU A 324 4.59 -0.99 5.18
C GLU A 324 4.35 0.51 5.13
N GLU A 325 3.35 0.91 4.36
CA GLU A 325 2.91 2.30 4.26
C GLU A 325 1.50 2.46 4.84
N ASN A 326 1.29 3.57 5.55
CA ASN A 326 0.03 3.91 6.20
C ASN A 326 -0.15 5.43 6.33
N ASN A 327 0.49 6.19 5.43
CA ASN A 327 0.47 7.64 5.49
C ASN A 327 0.55 8.23 4.07
N TRP A 328 -0.60 8.30 3.42
CA TRP A 328 -0.77 8.91 2.10
C TRP A 328 -1.96 9.87 2.12
N TYR A 329 -2.16 10.59 1.04
CA TYR A 329 -3.28 11.50 0.86
C TYR A 329 -3.75 11.49 -0.61
N SER A 330 -4.95 11.97 -0.86
CA SER A 330 -5.43 12.29 -2.18
C SER A 330 -6.21 13.60 -2.17
N LYS A 331 -6.27 14.25 -3.33
CA LYS A 331 -7.00 15.50 -3.54
C LYS A 331 -7.73 15.43 -4.88
N LYS A 332 -9.02 15.74 -4.88
CA LYS A 332 -9.81 15.87 -6.10
C LYS A 332 -9.94 17.37 -6.44
N ASP A 333 -9.89 17.71 -7.72
CA ASP A 333 -10.02 19.10 -8.17
C ASP A 333 -11.31 19.74 -7.66
N GLY A 334 -11.20 20.93 -7.08
CA GLY A 334 -12.33 21.65 -6.47
C GLY A 334 -12.71 21.20 -5.06
N PHE A 335 -11.95 20.27 -4.46
CA PHE A 335 -12.14 19.79 -3.09
C PHE A 335 -10.86 19.95 -2.27
N ASP A 336 -11.03 19.96 -0.95
CA ASP A 336 -9.92 19.81 -0.02
C ASP A 336 -9.37 18.37 -0.08
N GLU A 337 -8.37 18.07 0.74
CA GLU A 337 -7.82 16.72 0.89
C GLU A 337 -8.94 15.71 1.19
N LEU A 338 -8.97 14.62 0.42
CA LEU A 338 -9.96 13.57 0.56
C LEU A 338 -9.76 12.76 1.84
N THR A 339 -10.86 12.19 2.34
CA THR A 339 -10.82 11.38 3.56
C THR A 339 -9.95 10.16 3.38
N TYR A 340 -8.97 9.98 4.25
CA TYR A 340 -8.15 8.77 4.33
C TYR A 340 -9.04 7.51 4.48
N PRO A 341 -8.80 6.40 3.77
CA PRO A 341 -7.57 6.08 3.06
C PRO A 341 -7.61 6.27 1.53
N ALA A 342 -8.38 7.24 1.00
CA ALA A 342 -8.29 7.59 -0.41
C ALA A 342 -6.82 7.91 -0.80
N PRO A 343 -6.36 7.51 -2.02
CA PRO A 343 -7.09 6.90 -3.11
C PRO A 343 -7.14 5.36 -3.04
N PHE A 344 -6.48 4.74 -2.05
CA PHE A 344 -6.37 3.29 -1.92
C PHE A 344 -7.56 2.71 -1.14
N ASP A 345 -8.78 3.02 -1.59
CA ASP A 345 -10.04 2.56 -1.02
C ASP A 345 -11.09 2.25 -2.09
N GLN A 346 -10.63 2.01 -3.32
CA GLN A 346 -11.42 1.58 -4.47
C GLN A 346 -10.83 0.29 -5.07
N PRO A 347 -11.54 -0.44 -5.96
CA PRO A 347 -10.98 -1.62 -6.63
C PRO A 347 -9.79 -1.28 -7.53
N PHE A 348 -8.76 -2.11 -7.49
CA PHE A 348 -7.58 -2.06 -8.36
C PHE A 348 -7.48 -3.35 -9.16
N TYR A 349 -6.96 -3.24 -10.38
CA TYR A 349 -6.64 -4.36 -11.25
C TYR A 349 -5.13 -4.56 -11.35
N VAL A 350 -4.75 -5.80 -11.61
CA VAL A 350 -3.35 -6.21 -11.73
C VAL A 350 -2.82 -5.95 -13.14
N ILE A 351 -1.58 -5.52 -13.22
CA ILE A 351 -0.82 -5.31 -14.46
C ILE A 351 0.50 -6.06 -14.39
N LEU A 352 0.85 -6.70 -15.49
CA LEU A 352 2.18 -7.30 -15.73
C LEU A 352 2.71 -6.76 -17.05
N ASN A 353 3.90 -6.19 -17.05
CA ASN A 353 4.54 -5.68 -18.26
C ASN A 353 6.07 -5.77 -18.22
N LEU A 354 6.66 -5.65 -19.38
CA LEU A 354 8.09 -5.49 -19.54
C LEU A 354 8.36 -4.26 -20.40
N ALA A 355 8.75 -3.17 -19.79
CA ALA A 355 9.17 -1.96 -20.49
C ALA A 355 10.63 -2.09 -21.00
N VAL A 356 10.95 -1.38 -22.06
CA VAL A 356 12.28 -1.31 -22.70
C VAL A 356 12.67 0.15 -22.86
N GLY A 357 13.77 0.56 -22.25
CA GLY A 357 14.20 1.94 -22.24
C GLY A 357 13.37 2.81 -21.30
N GLY A 358 13.52 4.11 -21.41
CA GLY A 358 12.79 5.08 -20.60
C GLY A 358 13.65 5.77 -19.55
N ASN A 359 12.98 6.62 -18.78
CA ASN A 359 13.65 7.57 -17.88
C ASN A 359 14.41 6.89 -16.74
N TRP A 360 13.88 5.80 -16.18
CA TRP A 360 14.46 5.15 -15.01
C TRP A 360 15.45 4.03 -15.36
N PRO A 361 15.11 3.02 -16.19
CA PRO A 361 16.04 1.96 -16.54
C PRO A 361 17.15 2.43 -17.49
N GLY A 362 16.99 3.61 -18.13
CA GLY A 362 17.81 4.05 -19.23
C GLY A 362 17.59 3.21 -20.48
N ASN A 363 18.28 3.50 -21.55
CA ASN A 363 18.10 2.79 -22.81
C ASN A 363 18.95 1.51 -22.88
N PRO A 364 18.50 0.48 -23.64
CA PRO A 364 19.34 -0.66 -24.00
C PRO A 364 20.65 -0.21 -24.66
N ASP A 365 21.71 -0.92 -24.35
CA ASP A 365 23.04 -0.68 -24.91
C ASP A 365 23.60 -1.92 -25.67
N LYS A 366 24.87 -1.90 -26.03
CA LYS A 366 25.52 -3.02 -26.74
C LYS A 366 25.60 -4.33 -25.94
N THR A 367 25.36 -4.27 -24.62
CA THR A 367 25.36 -5.45 -23.73
C THR A 367 23.98 -6.07 -23.59
N THR A 368 22.93 -5.35 -24.03
CA THR A 368 21.55 -5.81 -23.92
C THR A 368 21.23 -6.81 -25.01
N THR A 369 20.83 -8.02 -24.62
CA THR A 369 20.40 -9.08 -25.55
C THR A 369 18.88 -9.26 -25.48
N PHE A 370 18.26 -9.59 -26.62
CA PHE A 370 16.81 -9.79 -26.74
C PHE A 370 16.49 -11.29 -26.95
N ASP A 371 17.18 -12.13 -26.20
CA ASP A 371 17.05 -13.59 -26.13
C ASP A 371 16.21 -14.01 -24.90
N GLU A 372 16.51 -15.13 -24.28
CA GLU A 372 15.87 -15.60 -23.05
C GLU A 372 16.08 -14.67 -21.84
N LYS A 373 17.09 -13.80 -21.89
CA LYS A 373 17.31 -12.81 -20.80
C LYS A 373 16.30 -11.67 -20.83
N ALA A 374 15.69 -11.42 -21.99
CA ALA A 374 14.66 -10.41 -22.17
C ALA A 374 13.25 -10.96 -21.91
N ARG A 375 13.11 -11.86 -20.93
CA ARG A 375 11.83 -12.49 -20.54
C ARG A 375 11.50 -12.23 -19.10
N MET A 376 10.31 -11.70 -18.89
CA MET A 376 9.59 -11.82 -17.61
C MET A 376 8.81 -13.13 -17.65
N VAL A 377 9.03 -14.03 -16.71
CA VAL A 377 8.41 -15.36 -16.70
C VAL A 377 7.57 -15.49 -15.43
N VAL A 378 6.26 -15.56 -15.57
CA VAL A 378 5.30 -15.58 -14.47
C VAL A 378 4.73 -16.97 -14.29
N ASN A 379 4.96 -17.56 -13.14
CA ASN A 379 4.50 -18.91 -12.80
C ASN A 379 3.04 -18.90 -12.35
N TYR A 380 2.66 -17.95 -11.50
CA TYR A 380 1.27 -17.72 -11.11
C TYR A 380 1.03 -16.28 -10.67
N VAL A 381 -0.23 -15.93 -10.67
CA VAL A 381 -0.80 -14.75 -10.01
C VAL A 381 -1.99 -15.20 -9.18
#